data_9a79b603f9241bac61ccb44e2ba51885
#
_entry.id   9a79b603f9241bac61ccb44e2ba51885
#
_cell.length_a   1.000
_cell.length_b   1.000
_cell.length_c   1.000
_cell.angle_alpha   90.00
_cell.angle_beta   90.00
_cell.angle_gamma   90.00
#
_symmetry.space_group_name_H-M   'P 1'
#
loop_
_entity.id
_entity.type
_entity.pdbx_description
1 polymer ?
#
loop_
_entity_poly.entity_id
_entity_poly.type
_entity_poly.pdbx_seq_one_letter_code
_entity_poly.pdbx_strand_id
1 'polypeptide(L)'
;MLSDAPFEVPPYLLEKAKHLPRCPMAIAGADNEVVLASVRQATEAGIITPVLIGDADIIHSLSDVIGLKTDDLEIVDLTGEEAVSGAAVSLAASNSVKGIMKGHVHTDALMRAAVNRDTGLRTGRRISHVFHMTIPGRDKVLLITDGAVNVAPNVDTRMDIIRNAIDVAHALGNPEPKVAVLSGAEVVNPSMPSSVEGAEIIDRARKGEIDGCLIDGPFAFDLAVSPEAAKIKGIDSPVAGQADIVVVPNIEMGNGLFKMMVYFMSGLAAGIVMGAKVPIVLTSRADPPEARFAATIIAAIIAHGDST
;
A
#
# COMPACT_ATOMS: atom_id res chain seq x y z
N MET A 1 -6.34 -15.27 -16.37
CA MET A 1 -6.98 -15.21 -15.05
C MET A 1 -7.99 -16.33 -14.95
N LEU A 2 -8.34 -16.80 -13.76
CA LEU A 2 -9.36 -17.84 -13.53
C LEU A 2 -10.72 -17.22 -13.13
N SER A 3 -10.79 -15.90 -13.00
CA SER A 3 -12.01 -15.14 -12.85
C SER A 3 -12.09 -14.11 -13.99
N ASP A 4 -13.29 -13.91 -14.54
CA ASP A 4 -13.58 -12.97 -15.61
C ASP A 4 -14.35 -11.73 -15.09
N ALA A 5 -14.52 -11.60 -13.77
CA ALA A 5 -15.14 -10.41 -13.19
C ALA A 5 -14.27 -9.18 -13.43
N PRO A 6 -14.86 -8.03 -13.77
CA PRO A 6 -14.10 -6.79 -13.96
C PRO A 6 -13.48 -6.33 -12.64
N PHE A 7 -12.34 -5.63 -12.73
CA PHE A 7 -11.79 -4.92 -11.58
C PHE A 7 -12.61 -3.66 -11.31
N GLU A 8 -12.96 -3.44 -10.05
CA GLU A 8 -13.77 -2.30 -9.65
C GLU A 8 -13.08 -1.53 -8.52
N VAL A 9 -12.96 -0.21 -8.71
CA VAL A 9 -12.50 0.68 -7.65
C VAL A 9 -13.61 0.80 -6.61
N PRO A 10 -13.35 0.50 -5.32
CA PRO A 10 -14.38 0.56 -4.30
C PRO A 10 -15.00 1.96 -4.20
N PRO A 11 -16.34 2.11 -4.32
CA PRO A 11 -17.01 3.42 -4.33
C PRO A 11 -16.71 4.25 -3.07
N TYR A 12 -16.54 3.61 -1.92
CA TYR A 12 -16.27 4.31 -0.67
C TYR A 12 -14.95 5.10 -0.67
N LEU A 13 -13.95 4.66 -1.45
CA LEU A 13 -12.68 5.39 -1.60
C LEU A 13 -12.92 6.74 -2.27
N LEU A 14 -13.69 6.75 -3.36
CA LEU A 14 -14.06 7.99 -4.07
C LEU A 14 -14.88 8.92 -3.19
N GLU A 15 -15.88 8.39 -2.48
CA GLU A 15 -16.70 9.20 -1.55
C GLU A 15 -15.83 9.81 -0.44
N LYS A 16 -14.89 9.04 0.11
CA LYS A 16 -13.99 9.53 1.16
C LYS A 16 -13.04 10.63 0.65
N ALA A 17 -12.52 10.49 -0.57
CA ALA A 17 -11.62 11.47 -1.16
C ALA A 17 -12.32 12.73 -1.69
N LYS A 18 -13.63 12.67 -1.99
CA LYS A 18 -14.42 13.74 -2.62
C LYS A 18 -14.37 15.08 -1.91
N HIS A 19 -14.22 15.07 -0.59
CA HIS A 19 -14.21 16.26 0.25
C HIS A 19 -12.80 16.71 0.66
N LEU A 20 -11.77 16.00 0.21
CA LEU A 20 -10.39 16.33 0.48
C LEU A 20 -9.86 17.32 -0.58
N PRO A 21 -8.93 18.21 -0.23
CA PRO A 21 -8.19 18.97 -1.21
C PRO A 21 -7.41 18.03 -2.15
N ARG A 22 -7.13 18.49 -3.38
CA ARG A 22 -6.26 17.72 -4.29
C ARG A 22 -4.90 17.50 -3.65
N CYS A 23 -4.40 16.27 -3.68
CA CYS A 23 -3.10 15.92 -3.15
C CYS A 23 -1.99 16.28 -4.14
N PRO A 24 -1.05 17.19 -3.82
CA PRO A 24 0.15 17.40 -4.62
C PRO A 24 0.95 16.09 -4.67
N MET A 25 1.22 15.55 -5.87
CA MET A 25 1.85 14.23 -6.02
C MET A 25 2.91 14.25 -7.11
N ALA A 26 4.13 13.82 -6.78
CA ALA A 26 5.22 13.65 -7.74
C ALA A 26 5.04 12.33 -8.51
N ILE A 27 5.10 12.39 -9.83
CA ILE A 27 4.96 11.24 -10.72
C ILE A 27 6.36 10.89 -11.25
N ALA A 28 6.99 9.89 -10.66
CA ALA A 28 8.37 9.51 -11.01
C ALA A 28 8.38 8.63 -12.28
N GLY A 29 8.82 9.17 -13.41
CA GLY A 29 8.76 8.55 -14.73
C GLY A 29 7.38 8.70 -15.37
N ALA A 30 7.02 9.93 -15.69
CA ALA A 30 5.74 10.29 -16.32
C ALA A 30 5.75 10.10 -17.83
N ASP A 31 6.90 9.88 -18.44
CA ASP A 31 7.14 9.68 -19.87
C ASP A 31 6.64 8.31 -20.39
N ASN A 32 5.42 7.94 -20.02
CA ASN A 32 4.79 6.68 -20.38
C ASN A 32 3.27 6.83 -20.47
N GLU A 33 2.67 6.33 -21.55
CA GLU A 33 1.24 6.47 -21.85
C GLU A 33 0.33 5.91 -20.74
N VAL A 34 0.63 4.73 -20.22
CA VAL A 34 -0.18 4.08 -19.18
C VAL A 34 -0.12 4.87 -17.87
N VAL A 35 1.05 5.45 -17.56
CA VAL A 35 1.23 6.31 -16.38
C VAL A 35 0.43 7.59 -16.54
N LEU A 36 0.57 8.29 -17.67
CA LEU A 36 -0.15 9.53 -17.95
C LEU A 36 -1.67 9.32 -18.02
N ALA A 37 -2.15 8.20 -18.56
CA ALA A 37 -3.58 7.86 -18.53
C ALA A 37 -4.11 7.73 -17.10
N SER A 38 -3.34 7.11 -16.19
CA SER A 38 -3.70 7.02 -14.77
C SER A 38 -3.65 8.38 -14.07
N VAL A 39 -2.67 9.22 -14.41
CA VAL A 39 -2.55 10.60 -13.92
C VAL A 39 -3.75 11.43 -14.37
N ARG A 40 -4.11 11.35 -15.67
CA ARG A 40 -5.30 12.03 -16.21
C ARG A 40 -6.54 11.66 -15.41
N GLN A 41 -6.80 10.36 -15.26
CA GLN A 41 -7.96 9.87 -14.51
C GLN A 41 -8.01 10.43 -13.08
N ALA A 42 -6.88 10.42 -12.37
CA ALA A 42 -6.81 10.93 -11.00
C ALA A 42 -6.96 12.47 -10.91
N THR A 43 -6.46 13.19 -11.92
CA THR A 43 -6.56 14.66 -12.01
C THR A 43 -7.99 15.09 -12.34
N GLU A 44 -8.63 14.45 -13.33
CA GLU A 44 -10.02 14.69 -13.70
C GLU A 44 -11.00 14.35 -12.58
N ALA A 45 -10.72 13.29 -11.81
CA ALA A 45 -11.47 12.94 -10.61
C ALA A 45 -11.25 13.90 -9.43
N GLY A 46 -10.33 14.89 -9.56
CA GLY A 46 -10.04 15.86 -8.51
C GLY A 46 -9.22 15.33 -7.35
N ILE A 47 -8.56 14.18 -7.50
CA ILE A 47 -7.82 13.51 -6.42
C ILE A 47 -6.42 14.09 -6.23
N ILE A 48 -5.70 14.37 -7.34
CA ILE A 48 -4.32 14.84 -7.28
C ILE A 48 -4.11 16.14 -8.06
N THR A 49 -3.04 16.86 -7.69
CA THR A 49 -2.36 17.86 -8.53
C THR A 49 -0.99 17.27 -8.83
N PRO A 50 -0.76 16.75 -10.06
CA PRO A 50 0.48 16.06 -10.37
C PRO A 50 1.63 17.02 -10.66
N VAL A 51 2.86 16.65 -10.26
CA VAL A 51 4.13 17.16 -10.76
C VAL A 51 4.73 16.04 -11.61
N LEU A 52 4.83 16.26 -12.92
CA LEU A 52 5.29 15.25 -13.87
C LEU A 52 6.82 15.28 -13.97
N ILE A 53 7.48 14.15 -13.75
CA ILE A 53 8.94 14.05 -13.79
C ILE A 53 9.32 13.02 -14.85
N GLY A 54 10.07 13.44 -15.86
CA GLY A 54 10.48 12.60 -17.01
C GLY A 54 10.93 13.46 -18.18
N ASP A 55 11.10 12.86 -19.34
CA ASP A 55 11.40 13.56 -20.60
C ASP A 55 10.21 14.44 -21.01
N ALA A 56 10.41 15.77 -21.02
CA ALA A 56 9.32 16.73 -21.26
C ALA A 56 8.72 16.60 -22.66
N ASP A 57 9.53 16.35 -23.69
CA ASP A 57 9.05 16.23 -25.06
C ASP A 57 8.17 14.98 -25.20
N ILE A 58 8.56 13.89 -24.59
CA ILE A 58 7.78 12.64 -24.55
C ILE A 58 6.48 12.87 -23.77
N ILE A 59 6.56 13.50 -22.58
CA ILE A 59 5.38 13.82 -21.77
C ILE A 59 4.37 14.65 -22.56
N HIS A 60 4.80 15.73 -23.22
CA HIS A 60 3.90 16.56 -24.04
C HIS A 60 3.28 15.77 -25.19
N SER A 61 4.10 15.05 -25.95
CA SER A 61 3.63 14.26 -27.10
C SER A 61 2.58 13.21 -26.70
N LEU A 62 2.82 12.47 -25.62
CA LEU A 62 1.88 11.45 -25.12
C LEU A 62 0.64 12.09 -24.50
N SER A 63 0.79 13.22 -23.82
CA SER A 63 -0.33 13.96 -23.22
C SER A 63 -1.33 14.45 -24.26
N ASP A 64 -0.84 14.93 -25.39
CA ASP A 64 -1.68 15.33 -26.52
C ASP A 64 -2.49 14.15 -27.07
N VAL A 65 -1.85 12.98 -27.20
CA VAL A 65 -2.52 11.75 -27.69
C VAL A 65 -3.65 11.30 -26.77
N ILE A 66 -3.41 11.33 -25.45
CA ILE A 66 -4.41 10.87 -24.49
C ILE A 66 -5.37 11.97 -24.02
N GLY A 67 -5.18 13.23 -24.44
CA GLY A 67 -6.01 14.37 -24.06
C GLY A 67 -5.79 14.87 -22.62
N LEU A 68 -4.60 14.68 -22.06
CA LEU A 68 -4.21 15.29 -20.79
C LEU A 68 -3.73 16.73 -21.04
N LYS A 69 -4.41 17.72 -20.48
CA LYS A 69 -3.96 19.12 -20.54
C LYS A 69 -2.78 19.34 -19.62
N THR A 70 -1.65 19.76 -20.15
CA THR A 70 -0.41 19.98 -19.42
C THR A 70 -0.07 21.45 -19.20
N ASP A 71 -0.83 22.39 -19.78
CA ASP A 71 -0.53 23.84 -19.74
C ASP A 71 -0.38 24.39 -18.30
N ASP A 72 -1.15 23.86 -17.36
CA ASP A 72 -1.15 24.27 -15.95
C ASP A 72 -0.44 23.27 -15.04
N LEU A 73 0.25 22.27 -15.58
CA LEU A 73 0.96 21.26 -14.81
C LEU A 73 2.45 21.55 -14.75
N GLU A 74 3.04 21.34 -13.57
CA GLU A 74 4.48 21.40 -13.41
C GLU A 74 5.13 20.18 -14.04
N ILE A 75 6.09 20.39 -14.95
CA ILE A 75 6.91 19.35 -15.58
C ILE A 75 8.37 19.59 -15.19
N VAL A 76 8.98 18.56 -14.62
CA VAL A 76 10.41 18.55 -14.29
C VAL A 76 11.11 17.71 -15.38
N ASP A 77 11.77 18.39 -16.30
CA ASP A 77 12.45 17.77 -17.43
C ASP A 77 13.74 17.08 -16.97
N LEU A 78 13.67 15.77 -16.87
CA LEU A 78 14.80 14.93 -16.43
C LEU A 78 14.72 13.55 -17.11
N THR A 79 15.90 13.00 -17.42
CA THR A 79 16.04 11.65 -17.95
C THR A 79 16.91 10.79 -17.04
N GLY A 80 16.66 9.48 -17.08
CA GLY A 80 17.38 8.50 -16.26
C GLY A 80 16.71 8.24 -14.91
N GLU A 81 16.55 6.98 -14.58
CA GLU A 81 15.77 6.50 -13.42
C GLU A 81 16.27 7.05 -12.07
N GLU A 82 17.57 7.19 -11.90
CA GLU A 82 18.15 7.68 -10.64
C GLU A 82 17.85 9.18 -10.45
N ALA A 83 18.00 9.99 -11.53
CA ALA A 83 17.71 11.42 -11.49
C ALA A 83 16.21 11.66 -11.26
N VAL A 84 15.35 10.98 -12.01
CA VAL A 84 13.89 11.06 -11.88
C VAL A 84 13.42 10.66 -10.48
N SER A 85 13.92 9.53 -9.96
CA SER A 85 13.58 9.05 -8.61
C SER A 85 14.09 10.02 -7.53
N GLY A 86 15.31 10.55 -7.70
CA GLY A 86 15.90 11.54 -6.80
C GLY A 86 15.10 12.84 -6.75
N ALA A 87 14.63 13.34 -7.90
CA ALA A 87 13.80 14.53 -7.98
C ALA A 87 12.44 14.34 -7.28
N ALA A 88 11.77 13.22 -7.50
CA ALA A 88 10.50 12.90 -6.82
C ALA A 88 10.67 12.87 -5.29
N VAL A 89 11.74 12.22 -4.82
CA VAL A 89 12.07 12.16 -3.39
C VAL A 89 12.42 13.55 -2.84
N SER A 90 13.15 14.38 -3.58
CA SER A 90 13.52 15.76 -3.17
C SER A 90 12.28 16.65 -3.00
N LEU A 91 11.31 16.57 -3.93
CA LEU A 91 10.03 17.28 -3.83
C LEU A 91 9.24 16.87 -2.59
N ALA A 92 9.22 15.57 -2.27
CA ALA A 92 8.58 15.09 -1.06
C ALA A 92 9.35 15.47 0.22
N ALA A 93 10.67 15.43 0.20
CA ALA A 93 11.51 15.82 1.33
C ALA A 93 11.36 17.29 1.70
N SER A 94 11.19 18.18 0.69
CA SER A 94 10.94 19.61 0.85
C SER A 94 9.47 19.98 1.15
N ASN A 95 8.57 18.99 1.29
CA ASN A 95 7.12 19.16 1.45
C ASN A 95 6.42 19.87 0.27
N SER A 96 7.05 19.94 -0.91
CA SER A 96 6.42 20.45 -2.13
C SER A 96 5.32 19.54 -2.64
N VAL A 97 5.44 18.24 -2.38
CA VAL A 97 4.40 17.24 -2.64
C VAL A 97 4.12 16.41 -1.39
N LYS A 98 2.91 15.83 -1.32
CA LYS A 98 2.44 15.02 -0.19
C LYS A 98 2.35 13.52 -0.52
N GLY A 99 2.73 13.12 -1.72
CA GLY A 99 2.77 11.74 -2.16
C GLY A 99 3.66 11.56 -3.36
N ILE A 100 4.08 10.32 -3.60
CA ILE A 100 4.84 9.94 -4.80
C ILE A 100 4.07 8.82 -5.49
N MET A 101 3.93 8.90 -6.81
CA MET A 101 3.49 7.78 -7.64
C MET A 101 4.68 7.25 -8.44
N LYS A 102 4.93 5.95 -8.31
CA LYS A 102 5.88 5.26 -9.18
C LYS A 102 5.27 5.12 -10.59
N GLY A 103 5.85 5.78 -11.54
CA GLY A 103 5.56 5.64 -12.97
C GLY A 103 6.52 4.64 -13.65
N HIS A 104 7.12 5.07 -14.74
CA HIS A 104 8.00 4.24 -15.58
C HIS A 104 9.46 4.25 -15.09
N VAL A 105 9.66 3.92 -13.81
CA VAL A 105 10.98 3.67 -13.20
C VAL A 105 10.99 2.31 -12.52
N HIS A 106 12.16 1.70 -12.35
CA HIS A 106 12.27 0.48 -11.56
C HIS A 106 12.01 0.77 -10.07
N THR A 107 11.35 -0.18 -9.41
CA THR A 107 11.05 -0.10 -7.97
C THR A 107 12.33 0.14 -7.15
N ASP A 108 13.42 -0.54 -7.51
CA ASP A 108 14.70 -0.45 -6.80
C ASP A 108 15.31 0.95 -6.85
N ALA A 109 15.18 1.67 -7.98
CA ALA A 109 15.69 3.04 -8.13
C ALA A 109 14.93 4.00 -7.21
N LEU A 110 13.59 3.97 -7.25
CA LEU A 110 12.76 4.81 -6.39
C LEU A 110 12.94 4.48 -4.91
N MET A 111 12.93 3.20 -4.55
CA MET A 111 13.08 2.79 -3.15
C MET A 111 14.48 3.12 -2.63
N ARG A 112 15.54 2.96 -3.43
CA ARG A 112 16.90 3.37 -3.05
C ARG A 112 16.98 4.87 -2.75
N ALA A 113 16.35 5.71 -3.58
CA ALA A 113 16.25 7.14 -3.32
C ALA A 113 15.45 7.44 -2.04
N ALA A 114 14.30 6.78 -1.85
CA ALA A 114 13.43 7.00 -0.69
C ALA A 114 14.10 6.60 0.65
N VAL A 115 14.91 5.53 0.68
CA VAL A 115 15.58 5.07 1.90
C VAL A 115 16.97 5.69 2.11
N ASN A 116 17.42 6.58 1.24
CA ASN A 116 18.68 7.28 1.42
C ASN A 116 18.71 8.00 2.77
N ARG A 117 19.85 7.95 3.49
CA ARG A 117 19.97 8.49 4.84
C ARG A 117 19.96 10.01 4.86
N ASP A 118 20.58 10.65 3.87
CA ASP A 118 20.85 12.08 3.87
C ASP A 118 19.77 12.86 3.12
N THR A 119 19.24 12.29 2.04
CA THR A 119 18.32 12.96 1.12
C THR A 119 16.96 12.30 0.97
N GLY A 120 16.75 11.16 1.64
CA GLY A 120 15.55 10.35 1.50
C GLY A 120 14.42 10.74 2.46
N LEU A 121 13.41 9.86 2.47
CA LEU A 121 12.15 10.07 3.20
C LEU A 121 12.06 9.23 4.47
N ARG A 122 13.21 8.83 5.04
CA ARG A 122 13.22 8.00 6.24
C ARG A 122 12.58 8.71 7.43
N THR A 123 11.79 7.95 8.16
CA THR A 123 11.27 8.29 9.48
C THR A 123 11.93 7.40 10.55
N GLY A 124 11.41 7.39 11.75
CA GLY A 124 11.82 6.41 12.78
C GLY A 124 11.35 4.99 12.51
N ARG A 125 10.46 4.76 11.54
CA ARG A 125 9.87 3.45 11.20
C ARG A 125 10.52 2.81 9.97
N ARG A 126 10.45 1.49 9.88
CA ARG A 126 10.76 0.77 8.65
C ARG A 126 9.71 1.05 7.59
N ILE A 127 10.19 1.22 6.35
CA ILE A 127 9.31 1.29 5.19
C ILE A 127 8.75 -0.11 4.90
N SER A 128 7.44 -0.19 4.65
CA SER A 128 6.74 -1.44 4.33
C SER A 128 5.65 -1.21 3.31
N HIS A 129 5.16 -2.29 2.71
CA HIS A 129 4.11 -2.25 1.71
C HIS A 129 2.81 -2.82 2.26
N VAL A 130 1.71 -2.14 2.02
CA VAL A 130 0.35 -2.58 2.36
C VAL A 130 -0.46 -2.74 1.08
N PHE A 131 -1.01 -3.91 0.85
CA PHE A 131 -2.02 -4.14 -0.18
C PHE A 131 -3.41 -3.97 0.42
N HIS A 132 -4.16 -3.01 -0.09
CA HIS A 132 -5.60 -2.92 0.15
C HIS A 132 -6.30 -3.81 -0.86
N MET A 133 -6.87 -4.91 -0.37
CA MET A 133 -7.52 -5.93 -1.18
C MET A 133 -9.03 -5.84 -1.09
N THR A 134 -9.70 -5.80 -2.24
CA THR A 134 -11.15 -5.97 -2.35
C THR A 134 -11.47 -7.07 -3.36
N ILE A 135 -12.60 -7.74 -3.15
CA ILE A 135 -13.08 -8.82 -4.03
C ILE A 135 -14.46 -8.44 -4.54
N PRO A 136 -14.76 -8.55 -5.84
CA PRO A 136 -16.07 -8.26 -6.38
C PRO A 136 -17.20 -8.96 -5.62
N GLY A 137 -18.25 -8.21 -5.29
CA GLY A 137 -19.41 -8.73 -4.55
C GLY A 137 -19.14 -9.06 -3.07
N ARG A 138 -18.04 -8.56 -2.50
CA ARG A 138 -17.73 -8.64 -1.06
C ARG A 138 -17.46 -7.25 -0.49
N ASP A 139 -18.09 -6.94 0.64
CA ASP A 139 -17.89 -5.65 1.33
C ASP A 139 -16.62 -5.63 2.18
N LYS A 140 -16.12 -6.82 2.56
CA LYS A 140 -14.94 -6.94 3.41
C LYS A 140 -13.68 -6.53 2.66
N VAL A 141 -12.99 -5.53 3.19
CA VAL A 141 -11.62 -5.17 2.81
C VAL A 141 -10.63 -5.98 3.64
N LEU A 142 -9.56 -6.43 3.03
CA LEU A 142 -8.45 -7.08 3.71
C LEU A 142 -7.15 -6.34 3.38
N LEU A 143 -6.46 -5.84 4.40
CA LEU A 143 -5.11 -5.32 4.24
C LEU A 143 -4.11 -6.47 4.39
N ILE A 144 -3.22 -6.64 3.41
CA ILE A 144 -2.15 -7.67 3.44
C ILE A 144 -0.80 -6.96 3.49
N THR A 145 0.04 -7.31 4.46
CA THR A 145 1.35 -6.70 4.67
C THR A 145 2.38 -7.68 5.24
N ASP A 146 3.66 -7.68 4.86
CA ASP A 146 4.30 -7.03 3.74
C ASP A 146 4.54 -8.06 2.61
N GLY A 147 4.05 -7.75 1.43
CA GLY A 147 4.17 -8.67 0.29
C GLY A 147 5.08 -8.14 -0.84
N ALA A 148 5.85 -7.04 -0.61
CA ALA A 148 6.58 -6.40 -1.69
C ALA A 148 7.92 -5.73 -1.32
N VAL A 149 8.20 -5.43 -0.05
CA VAL A 149 9.39 -4.67 0.36
C VAL A 149 10.31 -5.46 1.29
N ASN A 150 9.80 -5.99 2.39
CA ASN A 150 10.62 -6.68 3.37
C ASN A 150 10.62 -8.19 3.13
N VAL A 151 11.76 -8.75 2.70
CA VAL A 151 11.85 -10.17 2.28
C VAL A 151 11.60 -11.11 3.46
N ALA A 152 12.39 -11.02 4.51
CA ALA A 152 12.28 -11.83 5.71
C ALA A 152 12.42 -10.91 6.95
N PRO A 153 11.34 -10.19 7.31
CA PRO A 153 11.41 -9.22 8.40
C PRO A 153 11.51 -9.93 9.75
N ASN A 154 12.45 -9.47 10.60
CA ASN A 154 12.49 -9.88 12.00
C ASN A 154 11.33 -9.26 12.79
N VAL A 155 11.20 -9.63 14.08
CA VAL A 155 10.12 -9.16 14.95
C VAL A 155 10.05 -7.63 15.00
N ASP A 156 11.18 -6.92 15.21
CA ASP A 156 11.18 -5.45 15.28
C ASP A 156 10.69 -4.81 13.98
N THR A 157 11.14 -5.33 12.86
CA THR A 157 10.66 -4.87 11.53
C THR A 157 9.17 -5.15 11.35
N ARG A 158 8.67 -6.31 11.81
CA ARG A 158 7.24 -6.63 11.73
C ARG A 158 6.40 -5.75 12.67
N MET A 159 6.91 -5.33 13.80
CA MET A 159 6.24 -4.34 14.65
C MET A 159 6.00 -3.01 13.92
N ASP A 160 6.99 -2.54 13.14
CA ASP A 160 6.82 -1.35 12.31
C ASP A 160 5.87 -1.56 11.13
N ILE A 161 5.94 -2.73 10.47
CA ILE A 161 5.01 -3.15 9.42
C ILE A 161 3.57 -3.12 9.93
N ILE A 162 3.32 -3.62 11.13
CA ILE A 162 1.99 -3.60 11.77
C ILE A 162 1.52 -2.16 11.99
N ARG A 163 2.35 -1.30 12.58
CA ARG A 163 2.01 0.12 12.80
C ARG A 163 1.66 0.83 11.49
N ASN A 164 2.44 0.61 10.45
CA ASN A 164 2.16 1.18 9.13
C ASN A 164 0.81 0.72 8.56
N ALA A 165 0.44 -0.54 8.73
CA ALA A 165 -0.85 -1.06 8.26
C ALA A 165 -2.03 -0.54 9.11
N ILE A 166 -1.83 -0.33 10.40
CA ILE A 166 -2.82 0.31 11.30
C ILE A 166 -3.07 1.75 10.85
N ASP A 167 -2.01 2.52 10.54
CA ASP A 167 -2.14 3.90 10.04
C ASP A 167 -2.97 3.94 8.74
N VAL A 168 -2.79 2.99 7.82
CA VAL A 168 -3.63 2.86 6.62
C VAL A 168 -5.08 2.59 6.99
N ALA A 169 -5.34 1.65 7.90
CA ALA A 169 -6.69 1.30 8.33
C ALA A 169 -7.39 2.50 8.99
N HIS A 170 -6.70 3.24 9.85
CA HIS A 170 -7.22 4.45 10.50
C HIS A 170 -7.55 5.53 9.46
N ALA A 171 -6.64 5.83 8.52
CA ALA A 171 -6.90 6.80 7.45
C ALA A 171 -8.12 6.41 6.61
N LEU A 172 -8.33 5.11 6.40
CA LEU A 172 -9.50 4.58 5.69
C LEU A 172 -10.77 4.52 6.57
N GLY A 173 -10.70 4.93 7.84
CA GLY A 173 -11.86 5.10 8.74
C GLY A 173 -12.21 3.86 9.56
N ASN A 174 -11.29 2.92 9.72
CA ASN A 174 -11.41 1.86 10.70
C ASN A 174 -10.58 2.23 11.95
N PRO A 175 -11.19 2.75 13.03
CA PRO A 175 -10.46 3.27 14.20
C PRO A 175 -9.88 2.17 15.10
N GLU A 176 -10.33 0.93 14.96
CA GLU A 176 -9.88 -0.22 15.75
C GLU A 176 -9.77 -1.47 14.87
N PRO A 177 -8.79 -1.50 13.92
CA PRO A 177 -8.65 -2.62 13.01
C PRO A 177 -8.24 -3.90 13.76
N LYS A 178 -8.73 -5.04 13.28
CA LYS A 178 -8.39 -6.38 13.77
C LYS A 178 -7.18 -6.91 13.03
N VAL A 179 -6.06 -7.05 13.71
CA VAL A 179 -4.77 -7.46 13.17
C VAL A 179 -4.49 -8.92 13.48
N ALA A 180 -4.43 -9.75 12.45
CA ALA A 180 -4.04 -11.16 12.59
C ALA A 180 -2.56 -11.35 12.18
N VAL A 181 -1.74 -11.84 13.12
CA VAL A 181 -0.35 -12.22 12.84
C VAL A 181 -0.33 -13.66 12.31
N LEU A 182 0.06 -13.83 11.04
CA LEU A 182 0.00 -15.14 10.39
C LEU A 182 1.20 -16.03 10.68
N SER A 183 0.90 -17.31 10.75
CA SER A 183 1.84 -18.43 10.77
C SER A 183 1.22 -19.63 10.05
N GLY A 184 1.92 -20.76 10.02
CA GLY A 184 1.35 -22.02 9.51
C GLY A 184 0.43 -22.75 10.51
N ALA A 185 0.42 -22.33 11.78
CA ALA A 185 -0.40 -22.92 12.84
C ALA A 185 -0.60 -21.90 13.98
N GLU A 186 -1.62 -22.17 14.79
CA GLU A 186 -1.97 -21.42 16.01
C GLU A 186 -1.18 -21.82 17.25
N VAL A 187 -0.43 -22.91 17.16
CA VAL A 187 0.39 -23.42 18.26
C VAL A 187 1.85 -23.07 18.01
N VAL A 188 2.52 -22.58 19.06
CA VAL A 188 3.97 -22.28 18.99
C VAL A 188 4.75 -23.58 18.80
N ASN A 189 5.48 -23.65 17.69
CA ASN A 189 6.34 -24.77 17.33
C ASN A 189 7.77 -24.27 17.04
N PRO A 190 8.79 -24.68 17.81
CA PRO A 190 10.17 -24.26 17.58
C PRO A 190 10.71 -24.57 16.17
N SER A 191 10.16 -25.57 15.50
CA SER A 191 10.50 -25.92 14.12
C SER A 191 9.81 -25.02 13.07
N MET A 192 8.94 -24.10 13.52
CA MET A 192 8.21 -23.13 12.69
C MET A 192 8.51 -21.72 13.21
N PRO A 193 9.58 -21.07 12.75
CA PRO A 193 10.00 -19.75 13.23
C PRO A 193 8.87 -18.71 13.25
N SER A 194 8.00 -18.72 12.22
CA SER A 194 6.86 -17.79 12.15
C SER A 194 5.88 -17.89 13.32
N SER A 195 5.73 -19.08 13.93
CA SER A 195 4.88 -19.25 15.11
C SER A 195 5.54 -18.70 16.38
N VAL A 196 6.84 -18.88 16.52
CA VAL A 196 7.62 -18.35 17.64
C VAL A 196 7.66 -16.82 17.62
N GLU A 197 8.02 -16.26 16.45
CA GLU A 197 8.07 -14.82 16.26
C GLU A 197 6.68 -14.17 16.32
N GLY A 198 5.64 -14.86 15.82
CA GLY A 198 4.25 -14.41 15.96
C GLY A 198 3.82 -14.31 17.43
N ALA A 199 4.13 -15.31 18.24
CA ALA A 199 3.86 -15.27 19.69
C ALA A 199 4.63 -14.14 20.39
N GLU A 200 5.88 -13.88 20.01
CA GLU A 200 6.66 -12.75 20.55
C GLU A 200 6.01 -11.41 20.20
N ILE A 201 5.54 -11.22 18.95
CA ILE A 201 4.82 -10.01 18.53
C ILE A 201 3.57 -9.80 19.41
N ILE A 202 2.79 -10.86 19.65
CA ILE A 202 1.58 -10.77 20.47
C ILE A 202 1.91 -10.44 21.94
N ASP A 203 2.97 -11.04 22.48
CA ASP A 203 3.43 -10.72 23.84
C ASP A 203 3.85 -9.25 23.97
N ARG A 204 4.57 -8.71 22.99
CA ARG A 204 4.98 -7.30 22.94
C ARG A 204 3.79 -6.37 22.77
N ALA A 205 2.82 -6.73 21.93
CA ALA A 205 1.60 -5.96 21.78
C ALA A 205 0.78 -5.90 23.07
N ARG A 206 0.67 -7.01 23.79
CA ARG A 206 0.02 -7.07 25.12
C ARG A 206 0.73 -6.20 26.18
N LYS A 207 2.02 -5.93 26.00
CA LYS A 207 2.80 -5.01 26.85
C LYS A 207 2.64 -3.54 26.44
N GLY A 208 1.82 -3.25 25.43
CA GLY A 208 1.51 -1.90 24.99
C GLY A 208 2.49 -1.31 23.97
N GLU A 209 3.28 -2.16 23.28
CA GLU A 209 4.17 -1.68 22.23
C GLU A 209 3.43 -1.41 20.89
N ILE A 210 2.18 -1.86 20.76
CA ILE A 210 1.27 -1.55 19.66
C ILE A 210 -0.06 -1.13 20.26
N ASP A 211 -0.63 -0.05 19.75
CA ASP A 211 -1.92 0.51 20.15
C ASP A 211 -2.81 0.78 18.93
N GLY A 212 -4.04 1.26 19.17
CA GLY A 212 -4.97 1.63 18.12
C GLY A 212 -5.53 0.45 17.32
N CYS A 213 -5.45 -0.78 17.82
CA CYS A 213 -5.98 -1.98 17.17
C CYS A 213 -6.30 -3.09 18.16
N LEU A 214 -7.06 -4.09 17.69
CA LEU A 214 -7.10 -5.42 18.31
C LEU A 214 -6.11 -6.32 17.56
N ILE A 215 -5.19 -6.96 18.25
CA ILE A 215 -4.16 -7.81 17.62
C ILE A 215 -4.09 -9.17 18.30
N ASP A 216 -4.03 -10.24 17.52
CA ASP A 216 -3.87 -11.59 18.01
C ASP A 216 -3.21 -12.53 16.99
N GLY A 217 -2.81 -13.72 17.46
CA GLY A 217 -2.09 -14.74 16.70
C GLY A 217 -1.13 -15.55 17.62
N PRO A 218 -0.23 -16.35 17.06
CA PRO A 218 -0.13 -16.67 15.62
C PRO A 218 -1.37 -17.42 15.11
N PHE A 219 -1.77 -17.15 13.88
CA PHE A 219 -2.91 -17.83 13.25
C PHE A 219 -2.54 -18.44 11.91
N ALA A 220 -3.10 -19.60 11.60
CA ALA A 220 -3.23 -20.06 10.23
C ALA A 220 -4.22 -19.17 9.48
N PHE A 221 -4.13 -19.10 8.15
CA PHE A 221 -4.92 -18.15 7.36
C PHE A 221 -6.43 -18.34 7.51
N ASP A 222 -6.91 -19.59 7.60
CA ASP A 222 -8.31 -19.92 7.83
C ASP A 222 -8.83 -19.32 9.15
N LEU A 223 -8.02 -19.37 10.21
CA LEU A 223 -8.34 -18.78 11.50
C LEU A 223 -8.38 -17.25 11.47
N ALA A 224 -7.62 -16.61 10.59
CA ALA A 224 -7.66 -15.16 10.47
C ALA A 224 -8.95 -14.66 9.81
N VAL A 225 -9.51 -15.41 8.83
CA VAL A 225 -10.56 -14.90 7.93
C VAL A 225 -11.88 -15.65 8.01
N SER A 226 -11.96 -16.83 8.68
CA SER A 226 -13.17 -17.64 8.79
C SER A 226 -13.67 -17.75 10.23
N PRO A 227 -14.81 -17.11 10.58
CA PRO A 227 -15.41 -17.29 11.91
C PRO A 227 -15.78 -18.73 12.21
N GLU A 228 -16.16 -19.50 11.18
CA GLU A 228 -16.50 -20.91 11.33
C GLU A 228 -15.25 -21.73 11.69
N ALA A 229 -14.12 -21.52 11.01
CA ALA A 229 -12.86 -22.20 11.33
C ALA A 229 -12.41 -21.89 12.77
N ALA A 230 -12.49 -20.63 13.20
CA ALA A 230 -12.18 -20.21 14.56
C ALA A 230 -13.06 -20.93 15.59
N LYS A 231 -14.37 -21.02 15.30
CA LYS A 231 -15.33 -21.73 16.17
C LYS A 231 -15.05 -23.24 16.26
N ILE A 232 -14.79 -23.90 15.11
CA ILE A 232 -14.50 -25.34 15.07
C ILE A 232 -13.25 -25.67 15.86
N LYS A 233 -12.21 -24.82 15.76
CA LYS A 233 -10.95 -25.00 16.49
C LYS A 233 -10.96 -24.46 17.93
N GLY A 234 -12.11 -23.91 18.38
CA GLY A 234 -12.28 -23.42 19.75
C GLY A 234 -11.40 -22.21 20.09
N ILE A 235 -11.07 -21.37 19.11
CA ILE A 235 -10.25 -20.18 19.31
C ILE A 235 -11.13 -19.03 19.82
N ASP A 236 -10.90 -18.63 21.07
CA ASP A 236 -11.53 -17.46 21.69
C ASP A 236 -10.64 -16.22 21.52
N SER A 237 -10.95 -15.42 20.51
CA SER A 237 -10.16 -14.25 20.15
C SER A 237 -11.06 -13.19 19.45
N PRO A 238 -10.91 -11.91 19.79
CA PRO A 238 -11.67 -10.84 19.13
C PRO A 238 -11.25 -10.63 17.65
N VAL A 239 -10.13 -11.21 17.25
CA VAL A 239 -9.54 -11.08 15.90
C VAL A 239 -9.84 -12.30 15.02
N ALA A 240 -9.88 -13.50 15.62
CA ALA A 240 -10.04 -14.74 14.87
C ALA A 240 -11.31 -14.74 14.02
N GLY A 241 -11.16 -15.07 12.74
CA GLY A 241 -12.23 -15.09 11.74
C GLY A 241 -12.69 -13.73 11.23
N GLN A 242 -12.13 -12.62 11.74
CA GLN A 242 -12.63 -11.28 11.46
C GLN A 242 -11.52 -10.28 11.10
N ALA A 243 -10.33 -10.77 10.76
CA ALA A 243 -9.18 -9.90 10.49
C ALA A 243 -9.48 -8.83 9.44
N ASP A 244 -9.05 -7.61 9.70
CA ASP A 244 -9.01 -6.49 8.76
C ASP A 244 -7.60 -6.35 8.16
N ILE A 245 -6.59 -6.73 8.95
CA ILE A 245 -5.18 -6.72 8.57
C ILE A 245 -4.60 -8.11 8.78
N VAL A 246 -3.94 -8.66 7.76
CA VAL A 246 -3.13 -9.88 7.87
C VAL A 246 -1.65 -9.52 7.71
N VAL A 247 -0.87 -9.87 8.74
CA VAL A 247 0.57 -9.65 8.77
C VAL A 247 1.26 -10.97 8.46
N VAL A 248 1.88 -11.06 7.29
CA VAL A 248 2.55 -12.28 6.83
C VAL A 248 3.96 -12.41 7.43
N PRO A 249 4.49 -13.63 7.58
CA PRO A 249 5.83 -13.86 8.13
C PRO A 249 6.96 -13.46 7.16
N ASN A 250 6.71 -13.48 5.85
CA ASN A 250 7.69 -13.22 4.81
C ASN A 250 7.03 -12.76 3.51
N ILE A 251 7.85 -12.24 2.59
CA ILE A 251 7.40 -11.69 1.31
C ILE A 251 6.73 -12.74 0.41
N GLU A 252 7.20 -14.00 0.44
CA GLU A 252 6.67 -15.05 -0.41
C GLU A 252 5.22 -15.34 -0.09
N MET A 253 4.86 -15.41 1.21
CA MET A 253 3.49 -15.62 1.64
C MET A 253 2.62 -14.42 1.24
N GLY A 254 3.06 -13.19 1.49
CA GLY A 254 2.31 -11.98 1.13
C GLY A 254 2.08 -11.87 -0.38
N ASN A 255 3.15 -12.09 -1.16
CA ASN A 255 3.10 -12.05 -2.60
C ASN A 255 2.18 -13.14 -3.18
N GLY A 256 2.24 -14.36 -2.63
CA GLY A 256 1.37 -15.47 -3.02
C GLY A 256 -0.10 -15.18 -2.72
N LEU A 257 -0.42 -14.67 -1.52
CA LEU A 257 -1.79 -14.38 -1.10
C LEU A 257 -2.46 -13.31 -1.98
N PHE A 258 -1.83 -12.13 -2.15
CA PHE A 258 -2.47 -11.09 -2.93
C PHE A 258 -2.62 -11.49 -4.41
N LYS A 259 -1.60 -12.15 -4.99
CA LYS A 259 -1.69 -12.65 -6.38
C LYS A 259 -2.77 -13.70 -6.55
N MET A 260 -2.92 -14.63 -5.59
CA MET A 260 -4.01 -15.60 -5.63
C MET A 260 -5.36 -14.89 -5.67
N MET A 261 -5.58 -13.86 -4.83
CA MET A 261 -6.82 -13.09 -4.84
C MET A 261 -7.03 -12.34 -6.16
N VAL A 262 -5.97 -11.74 -6.74
CA VAL A 262 -6.06 -11.05 -8.04
C VAL A 262 -6.40 -12.02 -9.16
N TYR A 263 -5.65 -13.11 -9.30
CA TYR A 263 -5.77 -13.99 -10.48
C TYR A 263 -6.94 -14.97 -10.41
N PHE A 264 -7.35 -15.39 -9.20
CA PHE A 264 -8.43 -16.36 -9.01
C PHE A 264 -9.78 -15.70 -8.69
N MET A 265 -9.77 -14.52 -8.08
CA MET A 265 -10.99 -13.90 -7.54
C MET A 265 -11.27 -12.52 -8.15
N SER A 266 -10.52 -12.09 -9.16
CA SER A 266 -10.52 -10.71 -9.68
C SER A 266 -10.39 -9.65 -8.58
N GLY A 267 -9.63 -9.97 -7.54
CA GLY A 267 -9.38 -9.04 -6.43
C GLY A 267 -8.62 -7.81 -6.90
N LEU A 268 -9.06 -6.62 -6.50
CA LEU A 268 -8.32 -5.39 -6.73
C LEU A 268 -7.26 -5.22 -5.63
N ALA A 269 -5.99 -5.11 -6.04
CA ALA A 269 -4.85 -4.92 -5.15
C ALA A 269 -4.30 -3.50 -5.27
N ALA A 270 -4.71 -2.59 -4.40
CA ALA A 270 -4.17 -1.24 -4.35
C ALA A 270 -2.94 -1.21 -3.41
N GLY A 271 -1.75 -1.01 -3.98
CA GLY A 271 -0.48 -1.10 -3.26
C GLY A 271 0.05 0.26 -2.80
N ILE A 272 0.31 0.39 -1.50
CA ILE A 272 0.84 1.60 -0.86
C ILE A 272 2.08 1.27 -0.02
N VAL A 273 3.14 2.05 -0.20
CA VAL A 273 4.31 2.02 0.66
C VAL A 273 4.14 3.05 1.78
N MET A 274 4.33 2.60 3.00
CA MET A 274 4.20 3.35 4.25
C MET A 274 5.50 3.37 5.04
N GLY A 275 5.57 4.21 6.09
CA GLY A 275 6.77 4.37 6.93
C GLY A 275 7.79 5.37 6.38
N ALA A 276 7.54 5.96 5.23
CA ALA A 276 8.25 7.14 4.71
C ALA A 276 7.52 8.42 5.12
N LYS A 277 8.15 9.60 4.90
CA LYS A 277 7.54 10.92 5.18
C LYS A 277 6.23 11.15 4.44
N VAL A 278 6.07 10.54 3.27
CA VAL A 278 4.86 10.58 2.46
C VAL A 278 4.52 9.18 1.96
N PRO A 279 3.23 8.87 1.70
CA PRO A 279 2.84 7.62 1.07
C PRO A 279 3.39 7.54 -0.36
N ILE A 280 3.78 6.31 -0.78
CA ILE A 280 4.26 6.07 -2.14
C ILE A 280 3.33 5.06 -2.81
N VAL A 281 2.68 5.46 -3.89
CA VAL A 281 1.91 4.56 -4.75
C VAL A 281 2.88 3.66 -5.49
N LEU A 282 2.85 2.37 -5.16
CA LEU A 282 3.73 1.38 -5.75
C LEU A 282 2.91 0.25 -6.36
N THR A 283 2.68 0.33 -7.66
CA THR A 283 1.97 -0.69 -8.44
C THR A 283 2.90 -1.42 -9.38
N SER A 284 2.59 -2.68 -9.68
CA SER A 284 3.29 -3.46 -10.69
C SER A 284 2.94 -2.97 -12.10
N ARG A 285 3.83 -3.24 -13.07
CA ARG A 285 3.53 -3.02 -14.50
C ARG A 285 2.39 -3.89 -15.01
N ALA A 286 2.14 -5.02 -14.34
CA ALA A 286 1.08 -5.96 -14.70
C ALA A 286 -0.26 -5.68 -13.99
N ASP A 287 -0.31 -4.69 -13.09
CA ASP A 287 -1.54 -4.36 -12.36
C ASP A 287 -2.51 -3.60 -13.28
N PRO A 288 -3.82 -3.84 -13.15
CA PRO A 288 -4.83 -3.12 -13.89
C PRO A 288 -4.84 -1.62 -13.53
N PRO A 289 -5.27 -0.73 -14.45
CA PRO A 289 -5.37 0.71 -14.20
C PRO A 289 -6.16 1.05 -12.93
N GLU A 290 -7.22 0.30 -12.65
CA GLU A 290 -8.07 0.44 -11.47
C GLU A 290 -7.28 0.28 -10.16
N ALA A 291 -6.30 -0.61 -10.13
CA ALA A 291 -5.45 -0.81 -8.95
C ALA A 291 -4.57 0.41 -8.67
N ARG A 292 -3.98 1.01 -9.72
CA ARG A 292 -3.20 2.25 -9.58
C ARG A 292 -4.09 3.41 -9.16
N PHE A 293 -5.27 3.53 -9.75
CA PHE A 293 -6.22 4.59 -9.40
C PHE A 293 -6.68 4.46 -7.95
N ALA A 294 -7.07 3.28 -7.49
CA ALA A 294 -7.43 3.03 -6.09
C ALA A 294 -6.26 3.33 -5.14
N ALA A 295 -5.03 2.90 -5.47
CA ALA A 295 -3.84 3.22 -4.69
C ALA A 295 -3.57 4.73 -4.61
N THR A 296 -3.80 5.46 -5.71
CA THR A 296 -3.66 6.93 -5.74
C THR A 296 -4.67 7.61 -4.81
N ILE A 297 -5.93 7.14 -4.82
CA ILE A 297 -6.96 7.65 -3.91
C ILE A 297 -6.57 7.39 -2.45
N ILE A 298 -6.12 6.17 -2.12
CA ILE A 298 -5.69 5.82 -0.77
C ILE A 298 -4.51 6.69 -0.33
N ALA A 299 -3.51 6.89 -1.19
CA ALA A 299 -2.37 7.76 -0.90
C ALA A 299 -2.81 9.20 -0.64
N ALA A 300 -3.77 9.73 -1.42
CA ALA A 300 -4.32 11.06 -1.21
C ALA A 300 -5.07 11.17 0.14
N ILE A 301 -5.83 10.15 0.51
CA ILE A 301 -6.52 10.09 1.82
C ILE A 301 -5.49 10.11 2.97
N ILE A 302 -4.45 9.25 2.90
CA ILE A 302 -3.39 9.16 3.91
C ILE A 302 -2.66 10.51 4.04
N ALA A 303 -2.31 11.13 2.92
CA ALA A 303 -1.59 12.41 2.89
C ALA A 303 -2.35 13.58 3.56
N HIS A 304 -3.67 13.44 3.77
CA HIS A 304 -4.52 14.42 4.46
C HIS A 304 -4.89 13.97 5.88
N GLY A 305 -4.66 12.70 6.25
CA GLY A 305 -4.99 12.17 7.57
C GLY A 305 -4.07 12.67 8.69
N ASP A 306 -2.86 13.12 8.39
CA ASP A 306 -1.90 13.67 9.37
C ASP A 306 -2.23 15.11 9.82
N SER A 307 -3.41 15.65 9.47
CA SER A 307 -3.82 17.03 9.75
C SER A 307 -4.85 17.16 10.89
N THR A 308 -5.06 16.07 11.68
CA THR A 308 -5.97 16.10 12.86
C THR A 308 -5.25 15.75 14.14
#